data_8f3f150e2a6e49992329d009c760b4a2
#
_entry.id   8f3f150e2a6e49992329d009c760b4a2
#
_cell.length_a   1.000
_cell.length_b   1.000
_cell.length_c   1.000
_cell.angle_alpha   90.00
_cell.angle_beta   90.00
_cell.angle_gamma   90.00
#
_symmetry.space_group_name_H-M   'P 1'
#
loop_
_entity.id
_entity.type
_entity.pdbx_description
1 polymer ?
#
loop_
_entity_poly.entity_id
_entity_poly.type
_entity_poly.pdbx_seq_one_letter_code
_entity_poly.pdbx_strand_id
1 'polypeptide(L)'
;MEEAKTVINVAGDYVQSKHVDYEINNVEAGGIGIQIVNSSKSATTAATGRVRTPKLQTATFTYRWFGTAPYRITMLYQHLLKAQWIAPDTTPDDFSAIFEGNPSTARIKWIGKQAFLYYLIRQLVDLQLVSIPQNASVWQIVESHFLDKNSRPFHNFNKQKEPIKAKVAIDKLIEILQPSA
;
A
#
# COMPACT_ATOMS: atom_id res chain seq x y z
N MET A 1 -9.93 50.20 2.09
CA MET A 1 -10.63 48.90 2.26
C MET A 1 -9.66 47.97 2.90
N GLU A 2 -9.86 47.71 4.19
CA GLU A 2 -8.98 46.77 4.94
C GLU A 2 -9.42 45.33 4.64
N GLU A 3 -8.48 44.53 4.17
CA GLU A 3 -8.70 43.08 3.98
C GLU A 3 -8.69 42.40 5.35
N ALA A 4 -9.80 41.78 5.70
CA ALA A 4 -9.93 40.99 6.91
C ALA A 4 -9.13 39.71 6.77
N LYS A 5 -8.02 39.58 7.48
CA LYS A 5 -7.25 38.32 7.63
C LYS A 5 -7.97 37.43 8.64
N THR A 6 -8.56 36.33 8.16
CA THR A 6 -9.05 35.26 9.03
C THR A 6 -7.89 34.35 9.40
N VAL A 7 -7.48 34.35 10.67
CA VAL A 7 -6.46 33.44 11.20
C VAL A 7 -7.19 32.24 11.82
N ILE A 8 -7.04 31.07 11.23
CA ILE A 8 -7.52 29.84 11.84
C ILE A 8 -6.34 29.23 12.62
N ASN A 9 -6.41 29.29 13.95
CA ASN A 9 -5.45 28.59 14.84
C ASN A 9 -5.87 27.15 15.01
N VAL A 10 -5.11 26.23 14.41
CA VAL A 10 -5.18 24.79 14.71
C VAL A 10 -4.02 24.48 15.63
N ALA A 11 -4.31 24.06 16.86
CA ALA A 11 -3.30 23.70 17.83
C ALA A 11 -2.55 22.42 17.39
N GLY A 12 -1.26 22.55 17.09
CA GLY A 12 -0.30 21.46 16.91
C GLY A 12 -0.05 21.07 15.46
N ASP A 13 0.67 21.86 14.73
CA ASP A 13 1.71 21.54 13.74
C ASP A 13 1.91 22.76 12.82
N TYR A 14 3.15 23.23 12.78
CA TYR A 14 3.54 24.30 11.87
C TYR A 14 3.57 23.77 10.44
N VAL A 15 2.51 24.00 9.69
CA VAL A 15 2.53 23.85 8.24
C VAL A 15 2.94 25.18 7.64
N GLN A 16 4.11 25.23 7.00
CA GLN A 16 4.55 26.37 6.21
C GLN A 16 3.49 26.68 5.15
N SER A 17 2.86 27.85 5.25
CA SER A 17 1.75 28.28 4.40
C SER A 17 2.17 28.38 2.93
N LYS A 18 1.73 27.45 2.12
CA LYS A 18 1.55 27.72 0.68
C LYS A 18 0.31 28.58 0.51
N HIS A 19 0.45 29.65 -0.25
CA HIS A 19 -0.66 30.53 -0.60
C HIS A 19 -1.73 29.69 -1.32
N VAL A 20 -2.90 29.60 -0.72
CA VAL A 20 -4.05 28.88 -1.30
C VAL A 20 -5.13 29.92 -1.54
N ASP A 21 -5.43 30.18 -2.80
CA ASP A 21 -6.57 31.04 -3.17
C ASP A 21 -7.85 30.21 -3.07
N TYR A 22 -8.80 30.71 -2.28
CA TYR A 22 -10.11 30.09 -2.12
C TYR A 22 -11.15 30.85 -2.96
N GLU A 23 -11.78 30.16 -3.91
CA GLU A 23 -13.01 30.64 -4.55
C GLU A 23 -14.23 30.06 -3.80
N ILE A 24 -15.06 30.95 -3.27
CA ILE A 24 -16.32 30.54 -2.62
C ILE A 24 -17.43 30.70 -3.66
N ASN A 25 -17.92 29.58 -4.17
CA ASN A 25 -19.13 29.58 -4.97
C ASN A 25 -20.35 29.45 -4.06
N ASN A 26 -21.27 30.42 -4.14
CA ASN A 26 -22.52 30.40 -3.41
C ASN A 26 -23.37 29.19 -3.76
N VAL A 27 -23.62 28.34 -2.78
CA VAL A 27 -24.56 27.22 -2.88
C VAL A 27 -25.87 27.67 -2.24
N GLU A 28 -26.97 27.48 -2.97
CA GLU A 28 -28.31 27.79 -2.49
C GLU A 28 -28.64 27.05 -1.18
N ALA A 29 -29.44 27.70 -0.35
CA ALA A 29 -29.86 27.39 1.02
C ALA A 29 -29.76 25.90 1.44
N GLY A 30 -28.72 25.59 2.22
CA GLY A 30 -28.68 24.31 2.99
C GLY A 30 -27.34 23.61 3.16
N GLY A 31 -26.25 24.04 2.54
CA GLY A 31 -24.97 23.38 2.72
C GLY A 31 -23.78 24.20 2.26
N ILE A 32 -22.74 24.26 3.08
CA ILE A 32 -21.45 24.86 2.70
C ILE A 32 -20.58 23.73 2.15
N GLY A 33 -20.39 23.72 0.83
CA GLY A 33 -19.43 22.82 0.19
C GLY A 33 -18.11 23.56 -0.10
N ILE A 34 -17.01 23.09 0.44
CA ILE A 34 -15.67 23.60 0.10
C ILE A 34 -15.09 22.68 -0.98
N GLN A 35 -14.97 23.20 -2.19
CA GLN A 35 -14.26 22.51 -3.27
C GLN A 35 -12.85 23.09 -3.38
N ILE A 36 -11.84 22.29 -3.09
CA ILE A 36 -10.45 22.68 -3.27
C ILE A 36 -10.06 22.41 -4.73
N VAL A 37 -9.96 23.45 -5.54
CA VAL A 37 -9.46 23.37 -6.90
C VAL A 37 -8.00 23.77 -6.92
N ASN A 38 -7.10 22.81 -7.10
CA ASN A 38 -5.68 23.07 -7.33
C ASN A 38 -5.47 23.57 -8.76
N SER A 39 -5.54 24.88 -8.97
CA SER A 39 -5.18 25.51 -10.25
C SER A 39 -3.68 25.71 -10.34
N SER A 40 -2.94 24.69 -10.79
CA SER A 40 -1.57 24.88 -11.25
C SER A 40 -1.62 25.49 -12.67
N LYS A 41 -1.33 26.79 -12.81
CA LYS A 41 -1.07 27.42 -14.12
C LYS A 41 0.19 26.76 -14.71
N SER A 42 0.01 25.82 -15.60
CA SER A 42 1.07 25.27 -16.44
C SER A 42 1.33 26.23 -17.59
N ALA A 43 2.53 26.81 -17.61
CA ALA A 43 3.07 27.46 -18.80
C ALA A 43 3.19 26.40 -19.92
N THR A 44 2.58 26.70 -21.07
CA THR A 44 2.58 25.87 -22.26
C THR A 44 4.00 25.82 -22.84
N THR A 45 4.71 24.75 -22.63
CA THR A 45 5.84 24.37 -23.49
C THR A 45 5.47 23.03 -24.12
N ALA A 46 5.28 23.06 -25.43
CA ALA A 46 4.99 21.87 -26.24
C ALA A 46 6.18 20.92 -26.20
N ALA A 47 6.09 19.91 -25.36
CA ALA A 47 6.92 18.72 -25.43
C ALA A 47 5.98 17.52 -25.50
N THR A 48 6.07 16.75 -26.56
CA THR A 48 5.40 15.47 -26.80
C THR A 48 5.79 14.48 -25.69
N GLY A 49 5.29 14.69 -24.48
CA GLY A 49 5.45 13.83 -23.33
C GLY A 49 4.26 12.88 -23.25
N ARG A 50 4.50 11.58 -23.38
CA ARG A 50 3.52 10.54 -23.01
C ARG A 50 2.92 10.91 -21.65
N VAL A 51 1.63 11.22 -21.63
CA VAL A 51 0.85 11.39 -20.38
C VAL A 51 0.99 10.09 -19.63
N ARG A 52 1.80 10.09 -18.57
CA ARG A 52 1.84 8.98 -17.61
C ARG A 52 0.51 9.02 -16.87
N THR A 53 -0.40 8.13 -17.23
CA THR A 53 -1.60 7.89 -16.42
C THR A 53 -1.16 7.64 -14.99
N PRO A 54 -1.73 8.35 -13.99
CA PRO A 54 -1.39 8.13 -12.60
C PRO A 54 -1.63 6.65 -12.27
N LYS A 55 -0.60 5.99 -11.75
CA LYS A 55 -0.69 4.59 -11.38
C LYS A 55 -1.71 4.48 -10.24
N LEU A 56 -2.83 3.80 -10.49
CA LEU A 56 -3.91 3.67 -9.53
C LEU A 56 -3.37 3.03 -8.24
N GLN A 57 -3.49 3.74 -7.13
CA GLN A 57 -3.15 3.19 -5.81
C GLN A 57 -4.20 2.15 -5.42
N THR A 58 -3.75 1.04 -4.88
CA THR A 58 -4.60 -0.08 -4.46
C THR A 58 -4.49 -0.33 -2.96
N ALA A 59 -5.53 -0.92 -2.38
CA ALA A 59 -5.57 -1.28 -0.97
C ALA A 59 -4.41 -2.23 -0.62
N THR A 60 -3.91 -2.13 0.61
CA THR A 60 -2.83 -2.95 1.15
C THR A 60 -3.28 -3.69 2.41
N PHE A 61 -2.49 -4.62 2.87
CA PHE A 61 -2.64 -5.22 4.19
C PHE A 61 -2.19 -4.25 5.27
N THR A 62 -2.74 -4.36 6.47
CA THR A 62 -2.23 -3.68 7.66
C THR A 62 -1.69 -4.73 8.62
N TYR A 63 -0.39 -4.70 8.89
CA TYR A 63 0.22 -5.56 9.90
C TYR A 63 -0.21 -5.09 11.30
N ARG A 64 -0.72 -6.00 12.13
CA ARG A 64 -1.41 -5.64 13.39
C ARG A 64 -0.49 -5.23 14.54
N TRP A 65 0.78 -5.59 14.50
CA TRP A 65 1.72 -5.36 15.60
C TRP A 65 2.64 -4.18 15.31
N PHE A 66 2.08 -2.99 15.26
CA PHE A 66 2.76 -1.77 14.81
C PHE A 66 4.04 -1.43 15.57
N GLY A 67 4.13 -1.66 16.87
CA GLY A 67 5.33 -1.34 17.66
C GLY A 67 6.60 -2.07 17.20
N THR A 68 6.46 -3.27 16.64
CA THR A 68 7.56 -4.09 16.11
C THR A 68 7.46 -4.32 14.60
N ALA A 69 6.47 -3.72 13.95
CA ALA A 69 6.15 -3.94 12.54
C ALA A 69 7.35 -3.74 11.60
N PRO A 70 8.09 -2.61 11.66
CA PRO A 70 9.20 -2.38 10.74
C PRO A 70 10.25 -3.49 10.82
N TYR A 71 10.63 -3.90 12.01
CA TYR A 71 11.61 -4.96 12.22
C TYR A 71 11.12 -6.30 11.69
N ARG A 72 9.91 -6.71 12.03
CA ARG A 72 9.35 -8.02 11.64
C ARG A 72 9.09 -8.12 10.14
N ILE A 73 8.57 -7.08 9.52
CA ILE A 73 8.37 -7.03 8.07
C ILE A 73 9.73 -7.03 7.35
N THR A 74 10.74 -6.33 7.87
CA THR A 74 12.10 -6.39 7.34
C THR A 74 12.68 -7.80 7.44
N MET A 75 12.48 -8.50 8.55
CA MET A 75 12.91 -9.89 8.70
C MET A 75 12.21 -10.82 7.70
N LEU A 76 10.90 -10.68 7.54
CA LEU A 76 10.15 -11.44 6.53
C LEU A 76 10.73 -11.19 5.12
N TYR A 77 10.94 -9.92 4.75
CA TYR A 77 11.54 -9.53 3.49
C TYR A 77 12.89 -10.22 3.27
N GLN A 78 13.80 -10.14 4.25
CA GLN A 78 15.13 -10.75 4.15
C GLN A 78 15.06 -12.27 3.97
N HIS A 79 14.17 -12.94 4.68
CA HIS A 79 13.98 -14.38 4.54
C HIS A 79 13.41 -14.76 3.17
N LEU A 80 12.45 -14.01 2.65
CA LEU A 80 11.89 -14.25 1.33
C LEU A 80 12.92 -14.02 0.22
N LEU A 81 13.76 -12.99 0.38
CA LEU A 81 14.87 -12.71 -0.54
C LEU A 81 15.93 -13.83 -0.50
N LYS A 82 16.34 -14.26 0.69
CA LYS A 82 17.28 -15.36 0.88
C LYS A 82 16.75 -16.68 0.32
N ALA A 83 15.44 -16.93 0.45
CA ALA A 83 14.78 -18.12 -0.10
C ALA A 83 14.57 -18.00 -1.63
N GLN A 84 14.91 -16.88 -2.25
CA GLN A 84 14.68 -16.59 -3.67
C GLN A 84 13.20 -16.71 -4.05
N TRP A 85 12.30 -16.28 -3.17
CA TRP A 85 10.86 -16.26 -3.45
C TRP A 85 10.38 -14.92 -3.98
N ILE A 86 11.13 -13.85 -3.72
CA ILE A 86 10.92 -12.52 -4.32
C ILE A 86 12.13 -12.14 -5.15
N ALA A 87 11.92 -11.23 -6.10
CA ALA A 87 12.98 -10.78 -6.99
C ALA A 87 14.05 -9.98 -6.24
N PRO A 88 15.34 -10.11 -6.59
CA PRO A 88 16.43 -9.43 -5.91
C PRO A 88 16.40 -7.90 -6.07
N ASP A 89 15.68 -7.38 -7.07
CA ASP A 89 15.44 -5.96 -7.32
C ASP A 89 14.28 -5.39 -6.51
N THR A 90 13.60 -6.20 -5.69
CA THR A 90 12.58 -5.74 -4.75
C THR A 90 13.22 -4.88 -3.66
N THR A 91 12.73 -3.67 -3.44
CA THR A 91 13.21 -2.83 -2.34
C THR A 91 12.50 -3.15 -1.03
N PRO A 92 13.16 -2.95 0.14
CA PRO A 92 12.50 -3.09 1.45
C PRO A 92 11.27 -2.18 1.58
N ASP A 93 11.35 -0.95 1.04
CA ASP A 93 10.28 0.04 1.11
C ASP A 93 9.05 -0.40 0.30
N ASP A 94 9.25 -0.91 -0.93
CA ASP A 94 8.15 -1.46 -1.73
C ASP A 94 7.50 -2.65 -1.04
N PHE A 95 8.30 -3.50 -0.39
CA PHE A 95 7.78 -4.64 0.34
C PHE A 95 6.99 -4.21 1.57
N SER A 96 7.53 -3.29 2.38
CA SER A 96 6.88 -2.77 3.58
C SER A 96 5.57 -2.07 3.28
N ALA A 97 5.53 -1.28 2.20
CA ALA A 97 4.35 -0.53 1.77
C ALA A 97 3.09 -1.41 1.56
N ILE A 98 3.27 -2.72 1.29
CA ILE A 98 2.15 -3.67 1.14
C ILE A 98 1.50 -4.01 2.50
N PHE A 99 2.20 -3.77 3.62
CA PHE A 99 1.77 -4.14 4.97
C PHE A 99 1.48 -2.95 5.89
N GLU A 100 1.52 -1.73 5.37
CA GLU A 100 1.33 -0.49 6.14
C GLU A 100 -0.13 -0.03 6.24
N GLY A 101 -1.04 -0.63 5.48
CA GLY A 101 -2.46 -0.25 5.49
C GLY A 101 -2.77 1.01 4.66
N ASN A 102 -1.77 1.66 4.09
CA ASN A 102 -1.93 2.83 3.23
C ASN A 102 -2.04 2.41 1.77
N PRO A 103 -2.90 3.03 0.95
CA PRO A 103 -2.97 2.74 -0.47
C PRO A 103 -1.59 2.87 -1.14
N SER A 104 -1.18 1.86 -1.90
CA SER A 104 0.15 1.80 -2.50
C SER A 104 0.09 1.44 -3.98
N THR A 105 1.16 1.80 -4.71
CA THR A 105 1.41 1.37 -6.09
C THR A 105 2.52 0.34 -6.18
N ALA A 106 3.08 -0.08 -5.03
CA ALA A 106 4.16 -1.06 -4.97
C ALA A 106 3.74 -2.40 -5.58
N ARG A 107 4.65 -3.00 -6.32
CA ARG A 107 4.45 -4.32 -6.92
C ARG A 107 5.68 -5.18 -6.74
N ILE A 108 5.49 -6.34 -6.15
CA ILE A 108 6.54 -7.31 -5.85
C ILE A 108 6.51 -8.43 -6.89
N LYS A 109 7.63 -8.70 -7.51
CA LYS A 109 7.78 -9.86 -8.37
C LYS A 109 8.06 -11.10 -7.51
N TRP A 110 7.10 -12.03 -7.52
CA TRP A 110 7.20 -13.29 -6.82
C TRP A 110 7.81 -14.36 -7.73
N ILE A 111 8.99 -14.88 -7.37
CA ILE A 111 9.72 -15.89 -8.14
C ILE A 111 9.35 -17.30 -7.69
N GLY A 112 8.96 -17.44 -6.43
CA GLY A 112 8.54 -18.72 -5.86
C GLY A 112 7.28 -19.29 -6.52
N LYS A 113 6.90 -20.50 -6.14
CA LYS A 113 5.62 -21.08 -6.61
C LYS A 113 4.44 -20.28 -6.10
N GLN A 114 3.40 -20.12 -6.91
CA GLN A 114 2.18 -19.43 -6.53
C GLN A 114 1.53 -20.01 -5.26
N ALA A 115 1.57 -21.35 -5.10
CA ALA A 115 1.07 -22.01 -3.90
C ALA A 115 1.80 -21.60 -2.61
N PHE A 116 3.07 -21.15 -2.69
CA PHE A 116 3.83 -20.69 -1.52
C PHE A 116 3.32 -19.31 -1.09
N LEU A 117 3.10 -18.41 -2.04
CA LEU A 117 2.50 -17.10 -1.76
C LEU A 117 1.08 -17.25 -1.21
N TYR A 118 0.28 -18.11 -1.84
CA TYR A 118 -1.07 -18.41 -1.36
C TYR A 118 -1.06 -18.85 0.11
N TYR A 119 -0.21 -19.84 0.46
CA TYR A 119 -0.14 -20.36 1.81
C TYR A 119 0.38 -19.31 2.81
N LEU A 120 1.42 -18.55 2.45
CA LEU A 120 1.94 -17.47 3.26
C LEU A 120 0.85 -16.44 3.60
N ILE A 121 0.17 -15.91 2.59
CA ILE A 121 -0.88 -14.91 2.79
C ILE A 121 -2.03 -15.48 3.62
N ARG A 122 -2.45 -16.71 3.34
CA ARG A 122 -3.50 -17.37 4.11
C ARG A 122 -3.13 -17.48 5.59
N GLN A 123 -1.92 -17.91 5.91
CA GLN A 123 -1.45 -17.99 7.29
C GLN A 123 -1.43 -16.62 7.97
N LEU A 124 -0.99 -15.55 7.27
CA LEU A 124 -1.02 -14.19 7.81
C LEU A 124 -2.44 -13.75 8.17
N VAL A 125 -3.43 -14.13 7.39
CA VAL A 125 -4.84 -13.80 7.61
C VAL A 125 -5.44 -14.69 8.70
N ASP A 126 -5.27 -16.01 8.62
CA ASP A 126 -5.86 -16.99 9.55
C ASP A 126 -5.35 -16.77 10.99
N LEU A 127 -4.09 -16.42 11.15
CA LEU A 127 -3.46 -16.07 12.43
C LEU A 127 -3.69 -14.60 12.82
N GLN A 128 -4.47 -13.87 12.05
CA GLN A 128 -4.80 -12.46 12.30
C GLN A 128 -3.56 -11.56 12.45
N LEU A 129 -2.45 -11.90 11.80
CA LEU A 129 -1.24 -11.07 11.79
C LEU A 129 -1.39 -9.84 10.91
N VAL A 130 -2.29 -9.90 9.93
CA VAL A 130 -2.67 -8.77 9.09
C VAL A 130 -4.17 -8.54 9.12
N SER A 131 -4.58 -7.28 8.98
CA SER A 131 -5.97 -6.90 8.73
C SER A 131 -6.15 -6.43 7.28
N ILE A 132 -7.40 -6.53 6.82
CA ILE A 132 -7.80 -6.21 5.46
C ILE A 132 -8.79 -5.06 5.52
N PRO A 133 -8.70 -4.03 4.67
CA PRO A 133 -9.70 -2.98 4.59
C PRO A 133 -11.10 -3.54 4.27
N GLN A 134 -12.14 -2.94 4.83
CA GLN A 134 -13.53 -3.43 4.72
C GLN A 134 -14.00 -3.61 3.27
N ASN A 135 -13.49 -2.80 2.34
CA ASN A 135 -13.92 -2.80 0.94
C ASN A 135 -12.97 -3.57 0.01
N ALA A 136 -12.05 -4.37 0.55
CA ALA A 136 -11.10 -5.14 -0.25
C ALA A 136 -11.16 -6.63 0.11
N SER A 137 -10.86 -7.49 -0.85
CA SER A 137 -10.64 -8.91 -0.60
C SER A 137 -9.15 -9.22 -0.52
N VAL A 138 -8.78 -10.27 0.23
CA VAL A 138 -7.39 -10.76 0.34
C VAL A 138 -6.77 -10.93 -1.04
N TRP A 139 -7.47 -11.61 -1.92
CA TRP A 139 -6.93 -11.96 -3.24
C TRP A 139 -6.84 -10.79 -4.19
N GLN A 140 -7.72 -9.80 -4.08
CA GLN A 140 -7.60 -8.54 -4.83
C GLN A 140 -6.33 -7.77 -4.43
N ILE A 141 -6.02 -7.71 -3.13
CA ILE A 141 -4.77 -7.09 -2.66
C ILE A 141 -3.57 -7.85 -3.23
N VAL A 142 -3.57 -9.19 -3.13
CA VAL A 142 -2.47 -10.01 -3.65
C VAL A 142 -2.28 -9.83 -5.15
N GLU A 143 -3.35 -9.89 -5.93
CA GLU A 143 -3.31 -9.72 -7.40
C GLU A 143 -2.86 -8.32 -7.82
N SER A 144 -3.13 -7.30 -6.98
CA SER A 144 -2.71 -5.92 -7.23
C SER A 144 -1.23 -5.68 -6.95
N HIS A 145 -0.68 -6.35 -5.93
CA HIS A 145 0.66 -6.07 -5.43
C HIS A 145 1.70 -7.14 -5.78
N PHE A 146 1.29 -8.34 -6.16
CA PHE A 146 2.23 -9.39 -6.54
C PHE A 146 2.12 -9.74 -8.02
N LEU A 147 3.26 -9.88 -8.65
CA LEU A 147 3.40 -10.32 -10.03
C LEU A 147 4.14 -11.65 -10.07
N ASP A 148 3.88 -12.45 -11.08
CA ASP A 148 4.64 -13.68 -11.33
C ASP A 148 6.10 -13.38 -11.78
N LYS A 149 6.91 -14.42 -11.94
CA LYS A 149 8.30 -14.31 -12.42
C LYS A 149 8.43 -13.62 -13.78
N ASN A 150 7.37 -13.57 -14.58
CA ASN A 150 7.32 -12.91 -15.88
C ASN A 150 6.71 -11.50 -15.81
N SER A 151 6.53 -10.95 -14.60
CA SER A 151 5.89 -9.65 -14.34
C SER A 151 4.43 -9.57 -14.79
N ARG A 152 3.70 -10.70 -14.77
CA ARG A 152 2.27 -10.78 -15.08
C ARG A 152 1.46 -10.89 -13.79
N PRO A 153 0.24 -10.34 -13.75
CA PRO A 153 -0.67 -10.57 -12.64
C PRO A 153 -0.94 -12.06 -12.41
N PHE A 154 -1.08 -12.46 -11.18
CA PHE A 154 -1.55 -13.79 -10.84
C PHE A 154 -3.03 -13.95 -11.15
N HIS A 155 -3.45 -15.19 -11.41
CA HIS A 155 -4.83 -15.55 -11.63
C HIS A 155 -5.20 -16.81 -10.83
N ASN A 156 -6.47 -16.93 -10.46
CA ASN A 156 -7.00 -18.12 -9.79
C ASN A 156 -6.32 -18.47 -8.46
N PHE A 157 -5.99 -17.47 -7.64
CA PHE A 157 -5.42 -17.70 -6.32
C PHE A 157 -6.28 -18.59 -5.43
N ASN A 158 -7.59 -18.43 -5.50
CA ASN A 158 -8.55 -19.20 -4.73
C ASN A 158 -8.59 -20.70 -5.04
N LYS A 159 -7.98 -21.12 -6.15
CA LYS A 159 -7.86 -22.55 -6.55
C LYS A 159 -6.55 -23.21 -6.10
N GLN A 160 -5.67 -22.46 -5.44
CA GLN A 160 -4.39 -23.02 -4.99
C GLN A 160 -4.59 -23.97 -3.81
N LYS A 161 -3.73 -25.00 -3.75
CA LYS A 161 -3.68 -25.96 -2.64
C LYS A 161 -2.47 -25.66 -1.76
N GLU A 162 -2.55 -26.07 -0.51
CA GLU A 162 -1.42 -25.94 0.42
C GLU A 162 -0.17 -26.68 -0.11
N PRO A 163 1.01 -26.06 -0.01
CA PRO A 163 2.23 -26.67 -0.49
C PRO A 163 2.79 -27.66 0.54
N ILE A 164 2.85 -28.95 0.22
CA ILE A 164 3.36 -29.98 1.13
C ILE A 164 4.82 -29.72 1.50
N LYS A 165 5.67 -29.44 0.50
CA LYS A 165 7.13 -29.33 0.69
C LYS A 165 7.59 -28.01 1.34
N ALA A 166 6.89 -26.90 1.12
CA ALA A 166 7.29 -25.59 1.63
C ALA A 166 6.57 -25.22 2.93
N LYS A 167 5.62 -26.02 3.39
CA LYS A 167 4.80 -25.72 4.56
C LYS A 167 5.68 -25.39 5.78
N VAL A 168 6.58 -26.28 6.15
CA VAL A 168 7.48 -26.10 7.31
C VAL A 168 8.33 -24.83 7.21
N ALA A 169 8.81 -24.50 6.00
CA ALA A 169 9.61 -23.30 5.81
C ALA A 169 8.76 -22.03 5.97
N ILE A 170 7.53 -22.06 5.48
CA ILE A 170 6.60 -20.93 5.61
C ILE A 170 6.14 -20.78 7.08
N ASP A 171 5.83 -21.88 7.76
CA ASP A 171 5.43 -21.86 9.17
C ASP A 171 6.52 -21.20 10.04
N LYS A 172 7.80 -21.52 9.81
CA LYS A 172 8.93 -20.86 10.48
C LYS A 172 9.02 -19.37 10.17
N LEU A 173 8.67 -18.92 8.96
CA LEU A 173 8.62 -17.50 8.63
C LEU A 173 7.47 -16.80 9.38
N ILE A 174 6.35 -17.49 9.54
CA ILE A 174 5.21 -16.97 10.30
C ILE A 174 5.53 -16.82 11.77
N GLU A 175 6.28 -17.74 12.37
CA GLU A 175 6.73 -17.64 13.77
C GLU A 175 7.49 -16.34 14.04
N ILE A 176 8.32 -15.87 13.09
CA ILE A 176 9.05 -14.60 13.21
C ILE A 176 8.10 -13.40 13.34
N LEU A 177 6.93 -13.49 12.71
CA LEU A 177 5.94 -12.41 12.69
C LEU A 177 5.03 -12.41 13.92
N GLN A 178 5.00 -13.50 14.69
CA GLN A 178 4.19 -13.57 15.91
C GLN A 178 4.85 -12.77 17.04
N PRO A 179 4.07 -12.09 17.88
CA PRO A 179 4.62 -11.47 19.09
C PRO A 179 5.27 -12.55 19.95
N SER A 180 6.43 -12.24 20.51
CA SER A 180 7.00 -13.09 21.56
C SER A 180 6.04 -13.06 22.75
N ALA A 181 5.65 -14.22 23.25
CA ALA A 181 4.82 -14.35 24.42
C ALA A 181 5.52 -13.78 25.66
#